data_ebe09be9b18a7f0b8b1c92dae5e13c44
#
_entry.id   ebe09be9b18a7f0b8b1c92dae5e13c44
#
_cell.length_a   1.000
_cell.length_b   1.000
_cell.length_c   1.000
_cell.angle_alpha   90.00
_cell.angle_beta   90.00
_cell.angle_gamma   90.00
#
_symmetry.space_group_name_H-M   'P 1'
#
loop_
_entity.id
_entity.type
_entity.pdbx_description
1 polymer ?
#
loop_
_entity_poly.entity_id
_entity_poly.type
_entity_poly.pdbx_seq_one_letter_code
_entity_poly.pdbx_strand_id
1 'polypeptide(L)'
;MPVHDDDLVGFLAAAGAGLAFNAPLGERRAVDLVRRLAPSGPGWRALDLGCGNGELLERLCETYDLSGDGVELKPVTRISERVTFHIGDAARWDRAAELVVNVGAGHVWGGAPQALAALHRLTAPGGKLLFADGFYRRPPSADVREMFGDLPGLNAMAQAAVEAGFRPLHIAESALGEWDDFESDWRAGIERLGTPQARVFADQRRDGYLDGYRGVVGFGWLVLTPA
;
A
#
# COMPACT_ATOMS: atom_id res chain seq x y z
N MET A 1 -3.83 17.57 24.75
CA MET A 1 -2.70 16.86 25.40
C MET A 1 -1.98 16.07 24.33
N PRO A 2 -0.64 16.06 24.29
CA PRO A 2 0.04 15.20 23.33
C PRO A 2 -0.33 13.73 23.61
N VAL A 3 -0.58 12.98 22.54
CA VAL A 3 -0.79 11.53 22.61
C VAL A 3 0.54 10.89 23.03
N HIS A 4 0.54 10.03 24.05
CA HIS A 4 1.75 9.28 24.43
C HIS A 4 2.08 8.25 23.33
N ASP A 5 3.36 7.94 23.13
CA ASP A 5 3.81 7.01 22.07
C ASP A 5 3.14 5.63 22.18
N ASP A 6 2.92 5.12 23.38
CA ASP A 6 2.24 3.86 23.62
C ASP A 6 0.76 3.90 23.20
N ASP A 7 0.06 5.03 23.44
CA ASP A 7 -1.31 5.23 22.98
C ASP A 7 -1.37 5.29 21.46
N LEU A 8 -0.40 5.96 20.81
CA LEU A 8 -0.32 6.06 19.35
C LEU A 8 -0.20 4.68 18.69
N VAL A 9 0.67 3.82 19.20
CA VAL A 9 0.82 2.44 18.71
C VAL A 9 -0.51 1.68 18.82
N GLY A 10 -1.21 1.82 19.95
CA GLY A 10 -2.53 1.22 20.18
C GLY A 10 -3.60 1.74 19.19
N PHE A 11 -3.62 3.05 18.92
CA PHE A 11 -4.56 3.67 17.98
C PHE A 11 -4.31 3.22 16.53
N LEU A 12 -3.04 3.18 16.11
CA LEU A 12 -2.68 2.69 14.77
C LEU A 12 -3.03 1.22 14.57
N ALA A 13 -2.85 0.39 15.61
CA ALA A 13 -3.24 -1.01 15.55
C ALA A 13 -4.76 -1.17 15.47
N ALA A 14 -5.53 -0.40 16.26
CA ALA A 14 -6.99 -0.43 16.25
C ALA A 14 -7.55 0.09 14.91
N ALA A 15 -6.96 1.13 14.34
CA ALA A 15 -7.31 1.65 13.03
C ALA A 15 -7.19 0.59 11.94
N GLY A 16 -6.05 -0.11 11.89
CA GLY A 16 -5.78 -1.14 10.88
C GLY A 16 -6.57 -2.42 11.03
N ALA A 17 -6.98 -2.76 12.26
CA ALA A 17 -7.60 -4.06 12.57
C ALA A 17 -8.95 -4.33 11.86
N GLY A 18 -9.64 -3.29 11.39
CA GLY A 18 -10.91 -3.40 10.68
C GLY A 18 -10.83 -3.20 9.18
N LEU A 19 -9.64 -2.90 8.66
CA LEU A 19 -9.44 -2.63 7.24
C LEU A 19 -9.12 -3.91 6.48
N ALA A 20 -9.82 -4.13 5.36
CA ALA A 20 -9.40 -5.16 4.40
C ALA A 20 -8.05 -4.77 3.78
N PHE A 21 -7.90 -3.50 3.40
CA PHE A 21 -6.66 -2.96 2.84
C PHE A 21 -6.24 -1.72 3.64
N ASN A 22 -4.97 -1.66 4.04
CA ASN A 22 -4.43 -0.46 4.69
C ASN A 22 -4.01 0.60 3.64
N ALA A 23 -4.91 0.88 2.72
CA ALA A 23 -4.77 1.82 1.62
C ALA A 23 -6.16 2.26 1.13
N PRO A 24 -6.30 3.40 0.43
CA PRO A 24 -7.56 3.82 -0.18
C PRO A 24 -7.88 2.94 -1.41
N LEU A 25 -8.23 1.70 -1.15
CA LEU A 25 -8.50 0.63 -2.12
C LEU A 25 -9.91 0.07 -1.87
N GLY A 26 -10.85 0.44 -2.75
CA GLY A 26 -12.18 -0.14 -2.75
C GLY A 26 -12.22 -1.52 -3.39
N GLU A 27 -13.20 -2.34 -3.02
CA GLU A 27 -13.38 -3.73 -3.47
C GLU A 27 -13.37 -3.86 -5.00
N ARG A 28 -14.08 -2.98 -5.70
CA ARG A 28 -14.13 -2.99 -7.17
C ARG A 28 -12.75 -2.81 -7.81
N ARG A 29 -11.94 -1.91 -7.26
CA ARG A 29 -10.57 -1.68 -7.73
C ARG A 29 -9.67 -2.87 -7.40
N ALA A 30 -9.79 -3.45 -6.21
CA ALA A 30 -9.04 -4.63 -5.83
C ALA A 30 -9.26 -5.77 -6.83
N VAL A 31 -10.50 -6.06 -7.18
CA VAL A 31 -10.85 -7.06 -8.21
C VAL A 31 -10.25 -6.71 -9.58
N ASP A 32 -10.31 -5.44 -10.02
CA ASP A 32 -9.73 -5.01 -11.30
C ASP A 32 -8.20 -5.14 -11.30
N LEU A 33 -7.52 -4.78 -10.21
CA LEU A 33 -6.07 -4.91 -10.09
C LEU A 33 -5.65 -6.39 -10.10
N VAL A 34 -6.32 -7.26 -9.34
CA VAL A 34 -6.08 -8.70 -9.38
C VAL A 34 -6.20 -9.24 -10.80
N ARG A 35 -7.25 -8.86 -11.54
CA ARG A 35 -7.44 -9.25 -12.94
C ARG A 35 -6.30 -8.79 -13.86
N ARG A 36 -5.77 -7.57 -13.66
CA ARG A 36 -4.64 -7.03 -14.46
C ARG A 36 -3.32 -7.76 -14.16
N LEU A 37 -3.20 -8.35 -12.99
CA LEU A 37 -2.05 -9.13 -12.57
C LEU A 37 -2.10 -10.59 -13.04
N ALA A 38 -3.13 -11.00 -13.79
CA ALA A 38 -3.27 -12.36 -14.28
C ALA A 38 -1.93 -12.90 -14.82
N PRO A 39 -1.49 -14.10 -14.35
CA PRO A 39 -0.27 -14.76 -14.82
C PRO A 39 -0.30 -14.99 -16.34
N SER A 40 0.86 -14.91 -16.99
CA SER A 40 1.00 -15.22 -18.41
C SER A 40 1.37 -16.69 -18.66
N GLY A 41 1.61 -17.47 -17.61
CA GLY A 41 2.01 -18.88 -17.70
C GLY A 41 1.86 -19.62 -16.38
N PRO A 42 2.10 -20.93 -16.36
CA PRO A 42 2.03 -21.74 -15.16
C PRO A 42 3.26 -21.53 -14.25
N GLY A 43 3.14 -21.88 -12.97
CA GLY A 43 4.24 -21.92 -12.03
C GLY A 43 4.70 -20.57 -11.51
N TRP A 44 3.92 -19.50 -11.73
CA TRP A 44 4.21 -18.20 -11.17
C TRP A 44 4.05 -18.21 -9.65
N ARG A 45 4.88 -17.39 -8.99
CA ARG A 45 4.81 -17.13 -7.56
C ARG A 45 4.52 -15.66 -7.32
N ALA A 46 3.81 -15.37 -6.24
CA ALA A 46 3.53 -14.01 -5.82
C ALA A 46 4.43 -13.61 -4.65
N LEU A 47 4.81 -12.33 -4.60
CA LEU A 47 5.60 -11.73 -3.52
C LEU A 47 4.97 -10.38 -3.17
N ASP A 48 4.65 -10.16 -1.91
CA ASP A 48 4.16 -8.86 -1.42
C ASP A 48 5.12 -8.32 -0.36
N LEU A 49 5.72 -7.17 -0.66
CA LEU A 49 6.71 -6.50 0.17
C LEU A 49 6.09 -5.32 0.91
N GLY A 50 5.88 -5.47 2.21
CA GLY A 50 5.05 -4.62 3.04
C GLY A 50 3.58 -5.06 2.95
N CYS A 51 3.33 -6.36 3.09
CA CYS A 51 2.04 -6.97 2.79
C CYS A 51 0.91 -6.60 3.79
N GLY A 52 1.22 -5.92 4.88
CA GLY A 52 0.24 -5.59 5.91
C GLY A 52 -0.45 -6.84 6.46
N ASN A 53 -1.78 -6.92 6.34
CA ASN A 53 -2.56 -8.09 6.75
C ASN A 53 -2.61 -9.23 5.71
N GLY A 54 -1.96 -9.06 4.55
CA GLY A 54 -1.87 -10.07 3.49
C GLY A 54 -3.10 -10.23 2.62
N GLU A 55 -4.14 -9.42 2.76
CA GLU A 55 -5.41 -9.58 2.05
C GLU A 55 -5.26 -9.58 0.52
N LEU A 56 -4.51 -8.63 -0.03
CA LEU A 56 -4.35 -8.53 -1.49
C LEU A 56 -3.55 -9.72 -2.06
N LEU A 57 -2.50 -10.13 -1.35
CA LEU A 57 -1.68 -11.29 -1.71
C LEU A 57 -2.50 -12.58 -1.69
N GLU A 58 -3.32 -12.77 -0.64
CA GLU A 58 -4.19 -13.95 -0.53
C GLU A 58 -5.16 -14.03 -1.71
N ARG A 59 -5.83 -12.91 -2.03
CA ARG A 59 -6.76 -12.85 -3.19
C ARG A 59 -6.08 -13.18 -4.51
N LEU A 60 -4.84 -12.73 -4.71
CA LEU A 60 -4.05 -13.10 -5.89
C LEU A 60 -3.79 -14.59 -5.94
N CYS A 61 -3.31 -15.16 -4.82
CA CYS A 61 -2.98 -16.58 -4.73
C CYS A 61 -4.22 -17.47 -4.88
N GLU A 62 -5.34 -17.09 -4.28
CA GLU A 62 -6.61 -17.82 -4.44
C GLU A 62 -7.15 -17.74 -5.88
N THR A 63 -7.14 -16.54 -6.48
CA THR A 63 -7.71 -16.34 -7.82
C THR A 63 -7.00 -17.12 -8.90
N TYR A 64 -5.68 -17.29 -8.78
CA TYR A 64 -4.84 -17.88 -9.83
C TYR A 64 -4.15 -19.18 -9.42
N ASP A 65 -4.53 -19.75 -8.29
CA ASP A 65 -3.95 -20.99 -7.73
C ASP A 65 -2.42 -20.90 -7.60
N LEU A 66 -1.93 -19.78 -7.02
CA LEU A 66 -0.52 -19.50 -6.82
C LEU A 66 -0.10 -19.77 -5.37
N SER A 67 1.20 -19.94 -5.17
CA SER A 67 1.82 -19.78 -3.86
C SER A 67 2.46 -18.38 -3.76
N GLY A 68 2.51 -17.82 -2.55
CA GLY A 68 3.05 -16.48 -2.31
C GLY A 68 3.90 -16.39 -1.05
N ASP A 69 4.77 -15.38 -1.05
CA ASP A 69 5.53 -14.92 0.11
C ASP A 69 5.08 -13.50 0.46
N GLY A 70 4.63 -13.26 1.69
CA GLY A 70 4.32 -11.93 2.21
C GLY A 70 5.38 -11.51 3.24
N VAL A 71 5.95 -10.32 3.11
CA VAL A 71 6.96 -9.80 4.04
C VAL A 71 6.42 -8.58 4.77
N GLU A 72 6.46 -8.60 6.11
CA GLU A 72 5.97 -7.51 6.94
C GLU A 72 6.85 -7.37 8.20
N LEU A 73 7.04 -6.14 8.69
CA LEU A 73 7.81 -5.88 9.91
C LEU A 73 7.12 -6.41 11.17
N LYS A 74 5.80 -6.44 11.17
CA LYS A 74 4.99 -6.91 12.30
C LYS A 74 4.42 -8.31 11.99
N PRO A 75 4.11 -9.10 13.03
CA PRO A 75 3.48 -10.39 12.83
C PRO A 75 2.14 -10.25 12.10
N VAL A 76 1.97 -11.02 11.04
CA VAL A 76 0.69 -11.17 10.35
C VAL A 76 -0.09 -12.28 11.03
N THR A 77 -1.31 -11.99 11.48
CA THR A 77 -2.16 -12.97 12.19
C THR A 77 -2.96 -13.87 11.28
N ARG A 78 -2.99 -13.57 9.98
CA ARG A 78 -3.67 -14.39 8.96
C ARG A 78 -2.98 -15.75 8.82
N ILE A 79 -3.79 -16.80 8.76
CA ILE A 79 -3.35 -18.15 8.41
C ILE A 79 -3.78 -18.42 6.98
N SER A 80 -2.86 -18.93 6.17
CA SER A 80 -3.09 -19.26 4.77
C SER A 80 -2.45 -20.60 4.42
N GLU A 81 -3.08 -21.33 3.53
CA GLU A 81 -2.48 -22.55 2.93
C GLU A 81 -1.62 -22.23 1.70
N ARG A 82 -1.76 -21.01 1.14
CA ARG A 82 -1.11 -20.57 -0.10
C ARG A 82 0.00 -19.57 0.13
N VAL A 83 -0.06 -18.79 1.23
CA VAL A 83 0.86 -17.70 1.51
C VAL A 83 1.70 -18.02 2.73
N THR A 84 3.02 -17.87 2.59
CA THR A 84 3.96 -17.89 3.71
C THR A 84 4.26 -16.45 4.14
N PHE A 85 3.95 -16.11 5.39
CA PHE A 85 4.25 -14.80 5.94
C PHE A 85 5.59 -14.80 6.66
N HIS A 86 6.44 -13.83 6.32
CA HIS A 86 7.77 -13.62 6.87
C HIS A 86 7.80 -12.32 7.67
N ILE A 87 8.27 -12.39 8.92
CA ILE A 87 8.52 -11.19 9.73
C ILE A 87 9.92 -10.70 9.39
N GLY A 88 10.02 -9.50 8.82
CA GLY A 88 11.31 -8.94 8.43
C GLY A 88 11.23 -7.62 7.68
N ASP A 89 12.40 -7.06 7.45
CA ASP A 89 12.56 -5.86 6.65
C ASP A 89 12.46 -6.20 5.15
N ALA A 90 11.45 -5.67 4.48
CA ALA A 90 11.20 -5.88 3.05
C ALA A 90 12.38 -5.42 2.17
N ALA A 91 13.18 -4.43 2.61
CA ALA A 91 14.36 -3.99 1.89
C ALA A 91 15.49 -5.04 1.85
N ARG A 92 15.45 -6.03 2.74
CA ARG A 92 16.44 -7.12 2.81
C ARG A 92 16.03 -8.37 2.06
N TRP A 93 14.84 -8.37 1.43
CA TRP A 93 14.39 -9.49 0.63
C TRP A 93 15.18 -9.56 -0.69
N ASP A 94 15.60 -10.76 -1.08
CA ASP A 94 16.51 -10.97 -2.21
C ASP A 94 16.03 -12.00 -3.24
N ARG A 95 14.83 -12.58 -3.03
CA ARG A 95 14.26 -13.57 -3.95
C ARG A 95 13.28 -12.90 -4.91
N ALA A 96 13.49 -13.09 -6.21
CA ALA A 96 12.58 -12.60 -7.25
C ALA A 96 11.31 -13.47 -7.35
N ALA A 97 10.24 -12.86 -7.87
CA ALA A 97 8.99 -13.54 -8.19
C ALA A 97 8.42 -12.99 -9.51
N GLU A 98 7.51 -13.75 -10.11
CA GLU A 98 6.84 -13.35 -11.36
C GLU A 98 5.75 -12.30 -11.10
N LEU A 99 5.09 -12.36 -9.94
CA LEU A 99 4.17 -11.32 -9.48
C LEU A 99 4.72 -10.66 -8.22
N VAL A 100 5.01 -9.38 -8.31
CA VAL A 100 5.47 -8.58 -7.17
C VAL A 100 4.42 -7.54 -6.83
N VAL A 101 4.15 -7.35 -5.55
CA VAL A 101 3.22 -6.36 -5.00
C VAL A 101 3.97 -5.50 -4.00
N ASN A 102 3.74 -4.19 -4.07
CA ASN A 102 4.16 -3.23 -3.07
C ASN A 102 3.14 -2.09 -3.02
N VAL A 103 2.38 -2.01 -1.95
CA VAL A 103 1.30 -1.04 -1.76
C VAL A 103 1.54 -0.21 -0.51
N GLY A 104 1.84 1.09 -0.69
CA GLY A 104 2.06 2.04 0.39
C GLY A 104 3.36 1.83 1.19
N ALA A 105 4.26 0.99 0.69
CA ALA A 105 5.51 0.65 1.37
C ALA A 105 6.77 1.18 0.65
N GLY A 106 6.65 2.11 -0.29
CA GLY A 106 7.79 2.71 -0.99
C GLY A 106 8.78 3.42 -0.06
N HIS A 107 8.30 3.90 1.08
CA HIS A 107 9.12 4.53 2.11
C HIS A 107 10.21 3.62 2.70
N VAL A 108 10.04 2.30 2.63
CA VAL A 108 11.05 1.29 3.07
C VAL A 108 12.37 1.48 2.32
N TRP A 109 12.33 1.95 1.08
CA TRP A 109 13.52 2.23 0.26
C TRP A 109 13.85 3.73 0.13
N GLY A 110 13.16 4.59 0.87
CA GLY A 110 13.37 6.04 0.81
C GLY A 110 12.52 6.76 -0.25
N GLY A 111 11.45 6.13 -0.73
CA GLY A 111 10.48 6.71 -1.65
C GLY A 111 10.34 5.96 -2.97
N ALA A 112 9.40 6.41 -3.81
CA ALA A 112 9.01 5.72 -5.03
C ALA A 112 10.17 5.42 -6.01
N PRO A 113 11.10 6.34 -6.32
CA PRO A 113 12.19 6.04 -7.26
C PRO A 113 13.09 4.90 -6.79
N GLN A 114 13.51 4.92 -5.53
CA GLN A 114 14.38 3.92 -4.93
C GLN A 114 13.67 2.57 -4.78
N ALA A 115 12.39 2.61 -4.38
CA ALA A 115 11.55 1.43 -4.31
C ALA A 115 11.41 0.76 -5.68
N LEU A 116 11.06 1.51 -6.73
CA LEU A 116 10.92 0.99 -8.10
C LEU A 116 12.22 0.37 -8.62
N ALA A 117 13.37 1.00 -8.37
CA ALA A 117 14.68 0.44 -8.73
C ALA A 117 15.00 -0.87 -7.97
N ALA A 118 14.61 -0.97 -6.69
CA ALA A 118 14.75 -2.20 -5.92
C ALA A 118 13.81 -3.30 -6.41
N LEU A 119 12.53 -2.97 -6.60
CA LEU A 119 11.49 -3.89 -7.03
C LEU A 119 11.70 -4.41 -8.46
N HIS A 120 12.36 -3.63 -9.33
CA HIS A 120 12.75 -4.11 -10.65
C HIS A 120 13.63 -5.36 -10.58
N ARG A 121 14.59 -5.39 -9.65
CA ARG A 121 15.47 -6.55 -9.45
C ARG A 121 14.75 -7.78 -8.89
N LEU A 122 13.61 -7.56 -8.23
CA LEU A 122 12.80 -8.61 -7.61
C LEU A 122 11.64 -9.07 -8.50
N THR A 123 11.40 -8.38 -9.61
CA THR A 123 10.39 -8.77 -10.60
C THR A 123 11.07 -9.58 -11.70
N ALA A 124 10.70 -10.84 -11.84
CA ALA A 124 11.29 -11.73 -12.85
C ALA A 124 11.04 -11.20 -14.28
N PRO A 125 11.92 -11.50 -15.26
CA PRO A 125 11.68 -11.14 -16.66
C PRO A 125 10.32 -11.66 -17.16
N GLY A 126 9.54 -10.80 -17.79
CA GLY A 126 8.17 -11.11 -18.24
C GLY A 126 7.13 -11.13 -17.11
N GLY A 127 7.55 -10.91 -15.87
CA GLY A 127 6.69 -10.79 -14.71
C GLY A 127 5.95 -9.45 -14.64
N LYS A 128 5.22 -9.25 -13.55
CA LYS A 128 4.46 -8.01 -13.29
C LYS A 128 4.72 -7.49 -11.89
N LEU A 129 4.75 -6.17 -11.77
CA LEU A 129 4.76 -5.45 -10.50
C LEU A 129 3.46 -4.64 -10.36
N LEU A 130 2.77 -4.80 -9.25
CA LEU A 130 1.82 -3.81 -8.75
C LEU A 130 2.55 -2.90 -7.78
N PHE A 131 2.77 -1.66 -8.18
CA PHE A 131 3.30 -0.61 -7.31
C PHE A 131 2.21 0.41 -7.04
N ALA A 132 2.02 0.76 -5.77
CA ALA A 132 1.09 1.81 -5.40
C ALA A 132 1.63 2.62 -4.22
N ASP A 133 1.52 3.94 -4.32
CA ASP A 133 1.99 4.85 -3.27
C ASP A 133 1.27 6.20 -3.33
N GLY A 134 1.49 7.01 -2.27
CA GLY A 134 1.02 8.37 -2.19
C GLY A 134 1.64 9.29 -3.25
N PHE A 135 0.86 10.27 -3.71
CA PHE A 135 1.35 11.33 -4.57
C PHE A 135 0.61 12.64 -4.30
N TYR A 136 1.18 13.78 -4.70
CA TYR A 136 0.48 15.05 -4.64
C TYR A 136 -0.26 15.36 -5.94
N ARG A 137 -1.60 15.52 -5.86
CA ARG A 137 -2.44 15.99 -6.98
C ARG A 137 -2.23 17.48 -7.27
N ARG A 138 -1.88 18.25 -6.22
CA ARG A 138 -1.62 19.70 -6.25
C ARG A 138 -0.62 20.04 -5.15
N PRO A 139 0.00 21.22 -5.19
CA PRO A 139 0.93 21.65 -4.16
C PRO A 139 0.30 21.54 -2.75
N PRO A 140 0.95 20.85 -1.81
CA PRO A 140 0.46 20.71 -0.45
C PRO A 140 0.71 21.99 0.37
N SER A 141 -0.05 22.18 1.46
CA SER A 141 0.31 23.12 2.52
C SER A 141 1.56 22.63 3.28
N ALA A 142 2.14 23.51 4.13
CA ALA A 142 3.26 23.13 4.97
C ALA A 142 2.91 21.95 5.90
N ASP A 143 1.73 21.97 6.52
CA ASP A 143 1.26 20.95 7.45
C ASP A 143 1.06 19.59 6.75
N VAL A 144 0.51 19.61 5.53
CA VAL A 144 0.35 18.38 4.73
C VAL A 144 1.71 17.81 4.30
N ARG A 145 2.66 18.69 3.96
CA ARG A 145 4.03 18.25 3.64
C ARG A 145 4.75 17.70 4.87
N GLU A 146 4.56 18.28 6.04
CA GLU A 146 5.11 17.74 7.29
C GLU A 146 4.56 16.34 7.58
N MET A 147 3.26 16.11 7.32
CA MET A 147 2.59 14.83 7.57
C MET A 147 3.01 13.72 6.58
N PHE A 148 3.15 14.03 5.30
CA PHE A 148 3.36 13.03 4.24
C PHE A 148 4.76 13.07 3.60
N GLY A 149 5.59 14.05 3.95
CA GLY A 149 6.91 14.25 3.33
C GLY A 149 6.83 14.79 1.91
N ASP A 150 7.91 14.60 1.16
CA ASP A 150 8.01 15.01 -0.23
C ASP A 150 7.53 13.90 -1.17
N LEU A 151 6.21 13.87 -1.40
CA LEU A 151 5.63 12.95 -2.37
C LEU A 151 5.79 13.51 -3.80
N PRO A 152 6.01 12.63 -4.81
CA PRO A 152 6.02 13.04 -6.22
C PRO A 152 4.60 13.41 -6.69
N GLY A 153 4.48 13.97 -7.89
CA GLY A 153 3.23 13.92 -8.65
C GLY A 153 3.07 12.55 -9.34
N LEU A 154 1.85 12.18 -9.74
CA LEU A 154 1.57 10.90 -10.40
C LEU A 154 2.39 10.71 -11.68
N ASN A 155 2.58 11.77 -12.46
CA ASN A 155 3.44 11.75 -13.66
C ASN A 155 4.90 11.43 -13.31
N ALA A 156 5.44 12.04 -12.26
CA ALA A 156 6.82 11.79 -11.82
C ALA A 156 6.98 10.37 -11.28
N MET A 157 5.97 9.83 -10.58
CA MET A 157 5.96 8.43 -10.14
C MET A 157 5.98 7.47 -11.33
N ALA A 158 5.16 7.72 -12.36
CA ALA A 158 5.15 6.91 -13.59
C ALA A 158 6.47 7.02 -14.36
N GLN A 159 7.07 8.21 -14.43
CA GLN A 159 8.37 8.43 -15.04
C GLN A 159 9.49 7.69 -14.29
N ALA A 160 9.47 7.69 -12.96
CA ALA A 160 10.41 6.92 -12.15
C ALA A 160 10.31 5.41 -12.42
N ALA A 161 9.12 4.89 -12.72
CA ALA A 161 8.97 3.49 -13.11
C ALA A 161 9.65 3.20 -14.46
N VAL A 162 9.54 4.11 -15.43
CA VAL A 162 10.22 3.98 -16.74
C VAL A 162 11.74 4.05 -16.56
N GLU A 163 12.23 4.98 -15.76
CA GLU A 163 13.65 5.14 -15.45
C GLU A 163 14.24 3.92 -14.71
N ALA A 164 13.42 3.25 -13.88
CA ALA A 164 13.78 2.01 -13.22
C ALA A 164 13.81 0.78 -14.16
N GLY A 165 13.43 0.92 -15.45
CA GLY A 165 13.43 -0.17 -16.43
C GLY A 165 12.07 -0.87 -16.58
N PHE A 166 10.96 -0.27 -16.13
CA PHE A 166 9.64 -0.82 -16.33
C PHE A 166 8.89 -0.19 -17.50
N ARG A 167 7.96 -0.95 -18.06
CA ARG A 167 6.90 -0.46 -18.96
C ARG A 167 5.59 -0.42 -18.19
N PRO A 168 4.93 0.76 -18.05
CA PRO A 168 3.61 0.84 -17.49
C PRO A 168 2.56 0.17 -18.40
N LEU A 169 1.83 -0.80 -17.83
CA LEU A 169 0.69 -1.45 -18.49
C LEU A 169 -0.64 -0.80 -18.08
N HIS A 170 -0.68 -0.25 -16.86
CA HIS A 170 -1.84 0.46 -16.34
C HIS A 170 -1.40 1.51 -15.33
N ILE A 171 -2.02 2.69 -15.40
CA ILE A 171 -1.84 3.78 -14.45
C ILE A 171 -3.22 4.28 -14.08
N ALA A 172 -3.49 4.37 -12.79
CA ALA A 172 -4.74 4.90 -12.24
C ALA A 172 -4.48 5.58 -10.90
N GLU A 173 -5.51 6.24 -10.37
CA GLU A 173 -5.50 6.74 -9.00
C GLU A 173 -6.77 6.31 -8.25
N SER A 174 -6.69 6.27 -6.93
CA SER A 174 -7.88 6.06 -6.09
C SER A 174 -8.86 7.21 -6.25
N ALA A 175 -10.13 6.87 -6.41
CA ALA A 175 -11.20 7.87 -6.41
C ALA A 175 -11.30 8.54 -5.03
N LEU A 176 -11.85 9.76 -5.01
CA LEU A 176 -12.03 10.48 -3.74
C LEU A 176 -12.92 9.70 -2.76
N GLY A 177 -13.93 8.98 -3.27
CA GLY A 177 -14.77 8.12 -2.44
C GLY A 177 -14.01 6.96 -1.78
N GLU A 178 -13.02 6.37 -2.46
CA GLU A 178 -12.17 5.32 -1.87
C GLU A 178 -11.32 5.89 -0.71
N TRP A 179 -10.90 7.16 -0.81
CA TRP A 179 -10.26 7.88 0.29
C TRP A 179 -11.22 8.18 1.43
N ASP A 180 -12.44 8.65 1.11
CA ASP A 180 -13.48 8.95 2.12
C ASP A 180 -13.84 7.69 2.91
N ASP A 181 -13.99 6.55 2.25
CA ASP A 181 -14.25 5.25 2.86
C ASP A 181 -13.07 4.80 3.74
N PHE A 182 -11.86 4.81 3.19
CA PHE A 182 -10.64 4.43 3.92
C PHE A 182 -10.46 5.25 5.20
N GLU A 183 -10.58 6.58 5.13
CA GLU A 183 -10.42 7.47 6.28
C GLU A 183 -11.55 7.29 7.31
N SER A 184 -12.75 6.96 6.85
CA SER A 184 -13.90 6.71 7.73
C SER A 184 -13.73 5.38 8.47
N ASP A 185 -13.36 4.32 7.77
CA ASP A 185 -13.15 2.99 8.36
C ASP A 185 -11.94 2.99 9.32
N TRP A 186 -10.87 3.70 8.94
CA TRP A 186 -9.70 3.88 9.78
C TRP A 186 -10.06 4.56 11.11
N ARG A 187 -10.82 5.64 11.09
CA ARG A 187 -11.32 6.33 12.29
C ARG A 187 -12.30 5.48 13.08
N ALA A 188 -13.19 4.75 12.42
CA ALA A 188 -14.12 3.83 13.08
C ALA A 188 -13.36 2.74 13.87
N GLY A 189 -12.19 2.31 13.41
CA GLY A 189 -11.32 1.41 14.16
C GLY A 189 -10.88 1.99 15.50
N ILE A 190 -10.50 3.25 15.53
CA ILE A 190 -10.08 3.97 16.75
C ILE A 190 -11.27 4.22 17.67
N GLU A 191 -12.41 4.63 17.14
CA GLU A 191 -13.64 4.89 17.91
C GLU A 191 -14.08 3.65 18.72
N ARG A 192 -13.83 2.45 18.21
CA ARG A 192 -14.14 1.19 18.94
C ARG A 192 -13.38 1.02 20.26
N LEU A 193 -12.28 1.74 20.47
CA LEU A 193 -11.55 1.75 21.75
C LEU A 193 -12.35 2.43 22.87
N GLY A 194 -13.28 3.33 22.55
CA GLY A 194 -14.22 3.94 23.47
C GLY A 194 -13.61 4.93 24.47
N THR A 195 -12.32 5.21 24.40
CA THR A 195 -11.61 6.12 25.32
C THR A 195 -11.71 7.58 24.87
N PRO A 196 -11.69 8.56 25.82
CA PRO A 196 -11.67 9.98 25.46
C PRO A 196 -10.47 10.34 24.55
N GLN A 197 -9.31 9.75 24.80
CA GLN A 197 -8.08 10.00 24.03
C GLN A 197 -8.24 9.48 22.59
N ALA A 198 -8.81 8.29 22.39
CA ALA A 198 -9.09 7.74 21.07
C ALA A 198 -10.03 8.64 20.27
N ARG A 199 -11.09 9.18 20.90
CA ARG A 199 -12.01 10.13 20.26
C ARG A 199 -11.31 11.41 19.81
N VAL A 200 -10.49 12.01 20.67
CA VAL A 200 -9.70 13.21 20.31
C VAL A 200 -8.80 12.90 19.13
N PHE A 201 -8.14 11.76 19.09
CA PHE A 201 -7.26 11.37 17.99
C PHE A 201 -8.06 11.13 16.68
N ALA A 202 -9.21 10.48 16.76
CA ALA A 202 -10.11 10.29 15.62
C ALA A 202 -10.63 11.63 15.06
N ASP A 203 -10.98 12.58 15.93
CA ASP A 203 -11.39 13.93 15.54
C ASP A 203 -10.27 14.70 14.85
N GLN A 204 -9.05 14.69 15.41
CA GLN A 204 -7.88 15.30 14.79
C GLN A 204 -7.59 14.72 13.40
N ARG A 205 -7.73 13.40 13.25
CA ARG A 205 -7.58 12.73 11.95
C ARG A 205 -8.64 13.18 10.96
N ARG A 206 -9.91 13.27 11.39
CA ARG A 206 -11.02 13.78 10.57
C ARG A 206 -10.73 15.19 10.06
N ASP A 207 -10.35 16.10 10.97
CA ASP A 207 -10.14 17.49 10.65
C ASP A 207 -8.91 17.63 9.73
N GLY A 208 -7.82 16.94 10.03
CA GLY A 208 -6.65 16.87 9.16
C GLY A 208 -6.97 16.34 7.76
N TYR A 209 -7.87 15.37 7.65
CA TYR A 209 -8.33 14.87 6.36
C TYR A 209 -9.17 15.92 5.63
N LEU A 210 -10.26 16.38 6.23
CA LEU A 210 -11.25 17.23 5.56
C LEU A 210 -10.70 18.60 5.18
N ASP A 211 -9.96 19.23 6.08
CA ASP A 211 -9.43 20.59 5.89
C ASP A 211 -8.01 20.60 5.31
N GLY A 212 -7.28 19.48 5.41
CA GLY A 212 -5.88 19.40 4.99
C GLY A 212 -5.69 18.63 3.67
N TYR A 213 -5.67 17.31 3.73
CA TYR A 213 -5.16 16.52 2.61
C TYR A 213 -6.22 15.88 1.70
N ARG A 214 -7.52 15.99 1.98
CA ARG A 214 -8.59 15.54 1.08
C ARG A 214 -8.50 16.23 -0.27
N GLY A 215 -8.30 15.43 -1.34
CA GLY A 215 -8.12 15.94 -2.70
C GLY A 215 -6.78 16.65 -2.96
N VAL A 216 -5.86 16.68 -1.99
CA VAL A 216 -4.46 17.11 -2.14
C VAL A 216 -3.56 15.91 -2.32
N VAL A 217 -3.66 14.94 -1.40
CA VAL A 217 -2.95 13.66 -1.51
C VAL A 217 -3.80 12.69 -2.32
N GLY A 218 -3.19 12.08 -3.32
CA GLY A 218 -3.72 10.98 -4.09
C GLY A 218 -3.02 9.68 -3.75
N PHE A 219 -3.54 8.55 -4.24
CA PHE A 219 -2.89 7.26 -4.16
C PHE A 219 -2.87 6.65 -5.57
N GLY A 220 -1.66 6.46 -6.10
CA GLY A 220 -1.43 6.02 -7.48
C GLY A 220 -1.26 4.51 -7.55
N TRP A 221 -1.78 3.88 -8.58
CA TRP A 221 -1.74 2.45 -8.87
C TRP A 221 -1.08 2.22 -10.22
N LEU A 222 0.06 1.55 -10.24
CA LEU A 222 0.80 1.23 -11.44
C LEU A 222 0.91 -0.30 -11.57
N VAL A 223 0.41 -0.84 -12.70
CA VAL A 223 0.73 -2.21 -13.11
C VAL A 223 1.84 -2.11 -14.14
N LEU A 224 2.97 -2.72 -13.84
CA LEU A 224 4.24 -2.58 -14.54
C LEU A 224 4.74 -3.95 -15.00
N THR A 225 5.55 -3.98 -16.07
CA THR A 225 6.34 -5.15 -16.46
C THR A 225 7.78 -4.71 -16.74
N PRO A 226 8.82 -5.50 -16.44
CA PRO A 226 10.18 -5.22 -16.89
C PRO A 226 10.24 -5.00 -18.40
N ALA A 227 11.03 -3.99 -18.87
CA ALA A 227 11.14 -3.59 -20.27
C ALA A 227 12.05 -4.52 -21.08
#